data_bf5f5b4dd4a83aacaa04379fa55a01cc
#
_entry.id   bf5f5b4dd4a83aacaa04379fa55a01cc
#
_cell.length_a   1.000
_cell.length_b   1.000
_cell.length_c   1.000
_cell.angle_alpha   90.00
_cell.angle_beta   90.00
_cell.angle_gamma   90.00
#
_symmetry.space_group_name_H-M   'P 1'
#
loop_
_entity.id
_entity.type
_entity.pdbx_description
1 polymer ?
#
loop_
_entity_poly.entity_id
_entity_poly.type
_entity_poly.pdbx_seq_one_letter_code
_entity_poly.pdbx_strand_id
1 'polypeptide(L)'
;MNIQIYVNKKNPDVLKAERFFKERRIPYQMMDLKKHKLGKKELELFIRAAGSARALVDREGKKALERPVAHMTTDSLIIAELLNDPAALRSPIVRNGSKVTIGADEEVWKQWVAEAT
;
A
#
# COMPACT_ATOMS: atom_id res chain seq x y z
N MET A 1 15.01 7.61 -8.12
CA MET A 1 13.74 6.91 -7.81
C MET A 1 13.74 6.56 -6.33
N ASN A 2 12.69 6.90 -5.63
CA ASN A 2 12.57 6.67 -4.18
C ASN A 2 11.41 5.71 -3.92
N ILE A 3 11.72 4.43 -3.77
CA ILE A 3 10.71 3.39 -3.63
C ILE A 3 10.45 3.09 -2.15
N GLN A 4 9.19 3.14 -1.75
CA GLN A 4 8.72 2.73 -0.44
C GLN A 4 7.68 1.63 -0.61
N ILE A 5 7.82 0.54 0.13
CA ILE A 5 6.90 -0.60 0.09
C ILE A 5 6.25 -0.70 1.47
N TYR A 6 4.95 -0.40 1.52
CA TYR A 6 4.18 -0.42 2.77
C TYR A 6 3.57 -1.80 2.96
N VAL A 7 3.81 -2.41 4.11
CA VAL A 7 3.46 -3.81 4.38
C VAL A 7 2.81 -3.96 5.75
N ASN A 8 1.64 -4.60 5.81
CA ASN A 8 1.04 -5.03 7.07
C ASN A 8 1.44 -6.47 7.41
N LYS A 9 1.53 -7.32 6.41
CA LYS A 9 1.98 -8.70 6.52
C LYS A 9 2.60 -9.11 5.18
N LYS A 10 3.58 -10.00 5.21
CA LYS A 10 4.17 -10.51 3.96
C LYS A 10 3.19 -11.45 3.27
N ASN A 11 3.09 -11.31 1.97
CA ASN A 11 2.28 -12.15 1.09
C ASN A 11 3.01 -12.30 -0.24
N PRO A 12 2.53 -13.12 -1.18
CA PRO A 12 3.21 -13.31 -2.47
C PRO A 12 3.44 -12.01 -3.25
N ASP A 13 2.53 -11.06 -3.17
CA ASP A 13 2.65 -9.79 -3.87
C ASP A 13 3.75 -8.90 -3.27
N VAL A 14 3.94 -8.95 -1.95
CA VAL A 14 5.05 -8.26 -1.29
C VAL A 14 6.38 -8.84 -1.78
N LEU A 15 6.49 -10.17 -1.85
CA LEU A 15 7.69 -10.83 -2.35
C LEU A 15 7.97 -10.47 -3.81
N LYS A 16 6.92 -10.35 -4.62
CA LYS A 16 7.04 -9.89 -6.02
C LYS A 16 7.63 -8.48 -6.09
N ALA A 17 7.13 -7.57 -5.26
CA ALA A 17 7.63 -6.19 -5.23
C ALA A 17 9.10 -6.14 -4.84
N GLU A 18 9.48 -6.83 -3.77
CA GLU A 18 10.86 -6.88 -3.34
C GLU A 18 11.77 -7.45 -4.43
N ARG A 19 11.36 -8.55 -5.03
CA ARG A 19 12.13 -9.20 -6.11
C ARG A 19 12.29 -8.27 -7.31
N PHE A 20 11.22 -7.62 -7.72
CA PHE A 20 11.23 -6.71 -8.87
C PHE A 20 12.31 -5.63 -8.75
N PHE A 21 12.33 -4.93 -7.61
CA PHE A 21 13.28 -3.84 -7.41
C PHE A 21 14.69 -4.36 -7.11
N LYS A 22 14.80 -5.46 -6.38
CA LYS A 22 16.09 -6.07 -6.07
C LYS A 22 16.83 -6.55 -7.31
N GLU A 23 16.15 -7.22 -8.22
CA GLU A 23 16.72 -7.70 -9.48
C GLU A 23 17.23 -6.57 -10.37
N ARG A 24 16.63 -5.39 -10.24
CA ARG A 24 17.01 -4.20 -11.01
C ARG A 24 17.97 -3.29 -10.25
N ARG A 25 18.43 -3.73 -9.08
CA ARG A 25 19.34 -2.96 -8.21
C ARG A 25 18.80 -1.59 -7.85
N ILE A 26 17.49 -1.50 -7.66
CA ILE A 26 16.81 -0.29 -7.22
C ILE A 26 16.60 -0.39 -5.72
N PRO A 27 17.22 0.51 -4.92
CA PRO A 27 17.01 0.49 -3.47
C PRO A 27 15.56 0.82 -3.14
N TYR A 28 15.06 0.18 -2.08
CA TYR A 28 13.71 0.45 -1.60
C TYR A 28 13.70 0.41 -0.08
N GLN A 29 12.72 1.08 0.49
CA GLN A 29 12.51 1.13 1.93
C GLN A 29 11.23 0.37 2.28
N MET A 30 11.33 -0.58 3.21
CA MET A 30 10.17 -1.28 3.74
C MET A 30 9.54 -0.46 4.84
N MET A 31 8.24 -0.19 4.72
CA MET A 31 7.48 0.56 5.71
C MET A 31 6.52 -0.41 6.41
N ASP A 32 6.76 -0.67 7.70
CA ASP A 32 5.89 -1.55 8.48
C ASP A 32 4.64 -0.78 8.92
N LEU A 33 3.50 -1.11 8.34
CA LEU A 33 2.24 -0.43 8.64
C LEU A 33 1.77 -0.59 10.08
N LYS A 34 2.28 -1.58 10.80
CA LYS A 34 1.98 -1.77 12.23
C LYS A 34 2.66 -0.71 13.09
N LYS A 35 3.74 -0.12 12.60
CA LYS A 35 4.56 0.86 13.33
C LYS A 35 4.54 2.25 12.71
N HIS A 36 4.17 2.34 11.45
CA HIS A 36 4.19 3.60 10.69
C HIS A 36 3.00 4.48 11.08
N LYS A 37 3.29 5.73 11.40
CA LYS A 37 2.25 6.73 11.62
C LYS A 37 1.82 7.29 10.27
N LEU A 38 0.64 6.92 9.82
CA LEU A 38 0.13 7.31 8.51
C LEU A 38 -0.34 8.77 8.53
N GLY A 39 0.17 9.58 7.60
CA GLY A 39 -0.27 10.95 7.40
C GLY A 39 -1.48 11.04 6.49
N LYS A 40 -2.26 12.12 6.64
CA LYS A 40 -3.43 12.35 5.79
C LYS A 40 -3.07 12.44 4.31
N LYS A 41 -1.96 13.10 3.98
CA LYS A 41 -1.51 13.26 2.60
C LYS A 41 -1.07 11.92 2.00
N GLU A 42 -0.40 11.07 2.77
CA GLU A 42 -0.07 9.72 2.34
C GLU A 42 -1.33 8.94 2.00
N LEU A 43 -2.31 8.98 2.91
CA LEU A 43 -3.57 8.27 2.69
C LEU A 43 -4.31 8.80 1.46
N GLU A 44 -4.30 10.09 1.23
CA GLU A 44 -4.90 10.68 0.03
C GLU A 44 -4.28 10.15 -1.25
N LEU A 45 -2.95 10.00 -1.28
CA LEU A 45 -2.25 9.40 -2.42
C LEU A 45 -2.70 7.96 -2.64
N PHE A 46 -2.84 7.20 -1.55
CA PHE A 46 -3.28 5.81 -1.62
C PHE A 46 -4.73 5.71 -2.11
N ILE A 47 -5.61 6.56 -1.61
CA ILE A 47 -7.01 6.61 -2.04
C ILE A 47 -7.11 6.90 -3.53
N ARG A 48 -6.33 7.87 -4.00
CA ARG A 48 -6.31 8.23 -5.41
C ARG A 48 -5.89 7.07 -6.29
N ALA A 49 -4.86 6.33 -5.87
CA ALA A 49 -4.38 5.16 -6.61
C ALA A 49 -5.38 4.00 -6.60
N ALA A 50 -6.08 3.80 -5.48
CA ALA A 50 -7.05 2.71 -5.31
C ALA A 50 -8.42 3.04 -5.90
N GLY A 51 -8.73 4.32 -6.05
CA GLY A 51 -10.03 4.79 -6.51
C GLY A 51 -11.02 5.12 -5.39
N SER A 52 -10.82 4.55 -4.20
CA SER A 52 -11.66 4.83 -3.03
C SER A 52 -10.94 4.40 -1.75
N ALA A 53 -11.36 4.94 -0.61
CA ALA A 53 -10.86 4.52 0.69
C ALA A 53 -11.22 3.05 0.97
N ARG A 54 -12.41 2.65 0.58
CA ARG A 54 -12.91 1.29 0.76
C ARG A 54 -12.06 0.25 0.04
N ALA A 55 -11.54 0.58 -1.13
CA ALA A 55 -10.68 -0.30 -1.91
C ALA A 55 -9.32 -0.54 -1.25
N LEU A 56 -8.93 0.29 -0.29
CA LEU A 56 -7.66 0.15 0.43
C LEU A 56 -7.72 -0.82 1.61
N VAL A 57 -8.92 -1.19 2.05
CA VAL A 57 -9.09 -2.00 3.26
C VAL A 57 -8.75 -3.46 2.96
N ASP A 58 -7.87 -4.03 3.79
CA ASP A 58 -7.54 -5.45 3.70
C ASP A 58 -8.72 -6.29 4.19
N ARG A 59 -9.17 -7.23 3.36
CA ARG A 59 -10.25 -8.15 3.67
C ARG A 59 -9.82 -9.60 3.52
N GLU A 60 -8.52 -9.83 3.37
CA GLU A 60 -7.99 -11.18 3.19
C GLU A 60 -7.60 -11.79 4.53
N GLY A 61 -8.24 -12.91 4.83
CA GLY A 61 -7.98 -13.68 6.02
C GLY A 61 -8.88 -13.31 7.19
N LYS A 62 -8.90 -14.20 8.17
CA LYS A 62 -9.79 -14.10 9.33
C LYS A 62 -9.55 -12.83 10.15
N LYS A 63 -8.29 -12.51 10.42
CA LYS A 63 -7.94 -11.33 11.20
C LYS A 63 -8.40 -10.03 10.53
N ALA A 64 -8.22 -9.93 9.22
CA ALA A 64 -8.65 -8.76 8.47
C ALA A 64 -10.17 -8.57 8.56
N LEU A 65 -10.91 -9.66 8.44
CA LEU A 65 -12.38 -9.62 8.50
C LEU A 65 -12.93 -9.37 9.91
N GLU A 66 -12.13 -9.57 10.93
CA GLU A 66 -12.51 -9.26 12.32
C GLU A 66 -12.41 -7.77 12.63
N ARG A 67 -11.68 -6.99 11.85
CA ARG A 67 -11.60 -5.55 12.05
C ARG A 67 -12.92 -4.88 11.64
N PRO A 68 -13.47 -3.98 12.47
CA PRO A 68 -14.70 -3.26 12.12
C PRO A 68 -14.64 -2.55 10.77
N VAL A 69 -13.47 -2.02 10.40
CA VAL A 69 -13.31 -1.28 9.14
C VAL A 69 -13.59 -2.13 7.92
N ALA A 70 -13.40 -3.45 8.00
CA ALA A 70 -13.70 -4.37 6.90
C ALA A 70 -15.17 -4.37 6.50
N HIS A 71 -16.05 -3.95 7.41
CA HIS A 71 -17.51 -3.94 7.22
C HIS A 71 -18.09 -2.53 7.12
N MET A 72 -17.25 -1.51 7.16
CA MET A 72 -17.68 -0.11 7.02
C MET A 72 -17.94 0.23 5.56
N THR A 73 -18.93 1.10 5.33
CA THR A 73 -19.30 1.55 3.98
C THR A 73 -19.18 3.07 3.80
N THR A 74 -19.03 3.81 4.90
CA THR A 74 -18.93 5.28 4.87
C THR A 74 -17.47 5.70 4.75
N ASP A 75 -17.13 6.40 3.68
CA ASP A 75 -15.74 6.79 3.39
C ASP A 75 -15.08 7.56 4.52
N SER A 76 -15.77 8.53 5.12
CA SER A 76 -15.19 9.33 6.21
C SER A 76 -14.83 8.48 7.43
N LEU A 77 -15.64 7.48 7.73
CA LEU A 77 -15.36 6.56 8.84
C LEU A 77 -14.20 5.63 8.51
N ILE A 78 -14.14 5.15 7.28
CA ILE A 78 -13.04 4.30 6.82
C ILE A 78 -11.72 5.08 6.88
N ILE A 79 -11.70 6.31 6.40
CA ILE A 79 -10.51 7.17 6.45
C ILE A 79 -10.02 7.35 7.88
N ALA A 80 -10.93 7.66 8.81
CA ALA A 80 -10.59 7.83 10.21
C ALA A 80 -9.98 6.56 10.80
N GLU A 81 -10.55 5.39 10.47
CA GLU A 81 -10.06 4.11 10.96
C GLU A 81 -8.70 3.76 10.36
N LEU A 82 -8.47 4.02 9.08
CA LEU A 82 -7.18 3.76 8.43
C LEU A 82 -6.07 4.64 9.00
N LEU A 83 -6.38 5.88 9.35
CA LEU A 83 -5.42 6.76 10.03
C LEU A 83 -5.11 6.28 11.45
N ASN A 84 -6.09 5.70 12.12
CA ASN A 84 -5.94 5.18 13.48
C ASN A 84 -5.24 3.81 13.49
N ASP A 85 -5.49 2.97 12.50
CA ASP A 85 -4.92 1.63 12.38
C ASP A 85 -4.43 1.37 10.96
N PRO A 86 -3.24 1.88 10.59
CA PRO A 86 -2.71 1.66 9.24
C PRO A 86 -2.47 0.20 8.88
N ALA A 87 -2.38 -0.68 9.87
CA ALA A 87 -2.24 -2.13 9.62
C ALA A 87 -3.47 -2.72 8.93
N ALA A 88 -4.59 -2.00 8.91
CA ALA A 88 -5.79 -2.42 8.20
C ALA A 88 -5.73 -2.19 6.68
N LEU A 89 -4.69 -1.51 6.20
CA LEU A 89 -4.47 -1.29 4.77
C LEU A 89 -4.05 -2.57 4.05
N ARG A 90 -4.43 -2.67 2.79
CA ARG A 90 -3.92 -3.73 1.90
C ARG A 90 -2.42 -3.62 1.75
N SER A 91 -1.78 -4.74 1.47
CA SER A 91 -0.33 -4.86 1.34
C SER A 91 0.01 -5.68 0.09
N PRO A 92 1.00 -5.32 -0.70
CA PRO A 92 1.83 -4.12 -0.56
C PRO A 92 1.17 -2.87 -1.14
N ILE A 93 1.54 -1.72 -0.61
CA ILE A 93 1.33 -0.46 -1.29
C ILE A 93 2.71 0.03 -1.69
N VAL A 94 2.94 0.23 -2.98
CA VAL A 94 4.26 0.64 -3.50
C VAL A 94 4.19 2.08 -3.95
N ARG A 95 5.09 2.89 -3.41
CA ARG A 95 5.11 4.33 -3.64
C ARG A 95 6.43 4.76 -4.27
N ASN A 96 6.32 5.59 -5.30
CA ASN A 96 7.46 6.27 -5.94
C ASN A 96 7.10 7.76 -6.00
N GLY A 97 7.48 8.53 -4.97
CA GLY A 97 7.07 9.92 -4.86
C GLY A 97 5.55 10.04 -4.75
N SER A 98 4.91 10.70 -5.68
CA SER A 98 3.45 10.84 -5.74
C SER A 98 2.75 9.70 -6.48
N LYS A 99 3.51 8.80 -7.09
CA LYS A 99 2.97 7.66 -7.84
C LYS A 99 2.84 6.46 -6.90
N VAL A 100 1.71 5.77 -6.97
CA VAL A 100 1.38 4.68 -6.04
C VAL A 100 0.70 3.55 -6.80
N THR A 101 1.05 2.31 -6.42
CA THR A 101 0.31 1.12 -6.84
C THR A 101 -0.18 0.37 -5.63
N ILE A 102 -1.33 -0.29 -5.78
CA ILE A 102 -1.94 -1.13 -4.74
C ILE A 102 -1.83 -2.58 -5.18
N GLY A 103 -1.18 -3.40 -4.37
CA GLY A 103 -0.86 -4.77 -4.74
C GLY A 103 0.34 -4.85 -5.68
N ALA A 104 0.52 -5.98 -6.37
CA ALA A 104 1.59 -6.14 -7.36
C ALA A 104 1.15 -5.57 -8.70
N ASP A 105 1.93 -4.66 -9.26
CA ASP A 105 1.65 -4.05 -10.57
C ASP A 105 2.96 -3.84 -11.32
N GLU A 106 3.51 -4.93 -11.84
CA GLU A 106 4.81 -4.91 -12.52
C GLU A 106 4.81 -4.02 -13.76
N GLU A 107 3.68 -3.93 -14.47
CA GLU A 107 3.59 -3.08 -15.66
C GLU A 107 3.82 -1.60 -15.34
N VAL A 108 3.21 -1.13 -14.26
CA VAL A 108 3.40 0.24 -13.81
C VAL A 108 4.83 0.43 -13.27
N TRP A 109 5.35 -0.53 -12.51
CA TRP A 109 6.73 -0.44 -12.00
C TRP A 109 7.75 -0.40 -13.13
N LYS A 110 7.53 -1.15 -14.22
CA LYS A 110 8.38 -1.10 -15.42
C LYS A 110 8.36 0.29 -16.05
N GLN A 111 7.20 0.92 -16.07
CA GLN A 111 7.08 2.30 -16.56
C GLN A 111 7.90 3.27 -15.70
N TRP A 112 7.85 3.11 -14.38
CA TRP A 112 8.63 3.94 -13.47
C TRP A 112 10.13 3.80 -13.74
N VAL A 113 10.59 2.57 -13.95
CA VAL A 113 12.00 2.31 -14.25
C VAL A 113 12.40 2.93 -15.58
N ALA A 114 11.54 2.80 -16.60
CA ALA A 114 11.79 3.39 -17.92
C ALA A 114 11.86 4.93 -17.86
N GLU A 115 11.00 5.56 -17.08
CA GLU A 115 10.98 7.01 -16.91
C GLU A 115 12.19 7.54 -16.14
N ALA A 116 12.77 6.72 -15.28
CA ALA A 116 13.93 7.10 -14.45
C ALA A 116 15.27 6.98 -15.20
N THR A 117 15.29 6.36 -16.37
CA THR A 117 16.54 6.15 -17.16
C THR A 117 16.67 7.09 -18.41
#